data_3b352ce9ef025d3ec32e97b3c2c3ddf3
#
_entry.id   3b352ce9ef025d3ec32e97b3c2c3ddf3
#
_cell.length_a   1.000
_cell.length_b   1.000
_cell.length_c   1.000
_cell.angle_alpha   90.00
_cell.angle_beta   90.00
_cell.angle_gamma   90.00
#
_symmetry.space_group_name_H-M   'P 1'
#
loop_
_entity.id
_entity.type
_entity.pdbx_description
1 polymer ?
#
loop_
_entity_poly.entity_id
_entity_poly.type
_entity_poly.pdbx_seq_one_letter_code
_entity_poly.pdbx_strand_id
1 'polypeptide(L)'
;MIGIYAGSFDPPTNGHLWIIGQGARLFTKFFVAIGQNSQKEYCFTLDERLEMLEELCIHFDNVEVVHYENKFLVKFAESVGADYILRGIRNEKDYTYERGMRYVNGNMTDTIQTLFMMSPRYLVEVSSSLIKGLVGSDDWEQVVREYVPDTVYYKMLNKFGGIDLSRARKTALEKI
;
A
#
# COMPACT_ATOMS: atom_id res chain seq x y z
N MET A 1 10.17 -19.31 1.25
CA MET A 1 10.62 -17.94 1.53
C MET A 1 9.40 -17.08 1.87
N ILE A 2 9.47 -16.37 2.97
CA ILE A 2 8.41 -15.48 3.47
C ILE A 2 8.86 -14.03 3.29
N GLY A 3 8.04 -13.21 2.64
CA GLY A 3 8.32 -11.80 2.43
C GLY A 3 7.33 -10.89 3.13
N ILE A 4 7.74 -9.65 3.40
CA ILE A 4 6.86 -8.61 3.92
C ILE A 4 7.06 -7.30 3.14
N TYR A 5 5.95 -6.67 2.76
CA TYR A 5 5.91 -5.32 2.18
C TYR A 5 5.12 -4.40 3.10
N ALA A 6 5.75 -3.37 3.61
CA ALA A 6 5.12 -2.46 4.53
C ALA A 6 4.99 -1.04 3.97
N GLY A 7 3.87 -0.41 4.30
CA GLY A 7 3.58 0.96 3.94
C GLY A 7 2.49 1.56 4.80
N SER A 8 2.19 2.84 4.61
CA SER A 8 1.01 3.46 5.20
C SER A 8 -0.26 3.19 4.40
N PHE A 9 -0.14 2.98 3.09
CA PHE A 9 -1.24 2.72 2.16
C PHE A 9 -2.41 3.71 2.34
N ASP A 10 -2.10 4.98 2.30
CA ASP A 10 -3.02 6.07 2.62
C ASP A 10 -3.16 7.08 1.46
N PRO A 11 -3.93 6.72 0.40
CA PRO A 11 -4.53 5.43 0.10
C PRO A 11 -3.56 4.45 -0.62
N PRO A 12 -3.92 3.17 -0.81
CA PRO A 12 -3.26 2.27 -1.74
C PRO A 12 -3.29 2.85 -3.16
N THR A 13 -2.27 2.55 -3.98
CA THR A 13 -2.15 3.03 -5.37
C THR A 13 -1.83 1.89 -6.32
N ASN A 14 -1.91 2.13 -7.63
CA ASN A 14 -1.49 1.16 -8.65
C ASN A 14 -0.01 0.74 -8.50
N GLY A 15 0.84 1.65 -7.97
CA GLY A 15 2.22 1.32 -7.61
C GLY A 15 2.32 0.30 -6.48
N HIS A 16 1.50 0.44 -5.44
CA HIS A 16 1.44 -0.55 -4.36
C HIS A 16 0.92 -1.90 -4.86
N LEU A 17 -0.18 -1.90 -5.63
CA LEU A 17 -0.75 -3.13 -6.18
C LEU A 17 0.24 -3.88 -7.08
N TRP A 18 1.03 -3.16 -7.87
CA TRP A 18 2.09 -3.76 -8.68
C TRP A 18 3.14 -4.45 -7.82
N ILE A 19 3.66 -3.80 -6.76
CA ILE A 19 4.62 -4.40 -5.82
C ILE A 19 4.01 -5.63 -5.13
N ILE A 20 2.75 -5.55 -4.71
CA ILE A 20 2.02 -6.68 -4.09
C ILE A 20 1.98 -7.87 -5.06
N GLY A 21 1.61 -7.65 -6.31
CA GLY A 21 1.58 -8.69 -7.33
C GLY A 21 2.96 -9.31 -7.62
N GLN A 22 4.04 -8.51 -7.57
CA GLN A 22 5.40 -9.06 -7.70
C GLN A 22 5.79 -9.87 -6.46
N GLY A 23 5.49 -9.37 -5.25
CA GLY A 23 5.75 -10.09 -4.00
C GLY A 23 5.01 -11.42 -3.94
N ALA A 24 3.75 -11.46 -4.35
CA ALA A 24 2.95 -12.68 -4.43
C ALA A 24 3.58 -13.76 -5.34
N ARG A 25 4.29 -13.34 -6.40
CA ARG A 25 5.00 -14.27 -7.30
C ARG A 25 6.35 -14.74 -6.75
N LEU A 26 7.01 -13.93 -5.94
CA LEU A 26 8.37 -14.20 -5.43
C LEU A 26 8.37 -15.06 -4.17
N PHE A 27 7.36 -14.91 -3.33
CA PHE A 27 7.32 -15.52 -2.00
C PHE A 27 6.28 -16.62 -1.90
N THR A 28 6.56 -17.64 -1.09
CA THR A 28 5.58 -18.71 -0.79
C THR A 28 4.50 -18.23 0.19
N LYS A 29 4.84 -17.24 1.04
CA LYS A 29 3.90 -16.46 1.86
C LYS A 29 4.35 -15.00 1.83
N PHE A 30 3.42 -14.09 1.68
CA PHE A 30 3.72 -12.67 1.57
C PHE A 30 2.79 -11.84 2.45
N PHE A 31 3.38 -11.09 3.36
CA PHE A 31 2.65 -10.16 4.21
C PHE A 31 2.60 -8.77 3.59
N VAL A 32 1.42 -8.17 3.53
CA VAL A 32 1.22 -6.75 3.22
C VAL A 32 0.85 -6.05 4.51
N ALA A 33 1.75 -5.24 5.06
CA ALA A 33 1.67 -4.75 6.42
C ALA A 33 1.43 -3.23 6.48
N ILE A 34 0.36 -2.79 7.12
CA ILE A 34 0.15 -1.37 7.44
C ILE A 34 0.97 -1.03 8.69
N GLY A 35 2.00 -0.20 8.50
CA GLY A 35 2.72 0.42 9.62
C GLY A 35 2.00 1.68 10.09
N GLN A 36 1.52 1.67 11.33
CA GLN A 36 0.89 2.83 11.94
C GLN A 36 1.90 3.62 12.75
N ASN A 37 1.99 4.92 12.45
CA ASN A 37 2.79 5.87 13.19
C ASN A 37 1.86 6.90 13.85
N SER A 38 1.81 6.94 15.17
CA SER A 38 0.97 7.85 15.96
C SER A 38 1.26 9.34 15.74
N GLN A 39 2.41 9.66 15.14
CA GLN A 39 2.82 11.04 14.81
C GLN A 39 2.38 11.49 13.40
N LYS A 40 1.73 10.59 12.63
CA LYS A 40 1.24 10.91 11.29
C LYS A 40 -0.28 11.09 11.29
N GLU A 41 -0.71 12.11 10.56
CA GLU A 41 -2.11 12.24 10.17
C GLU A 41 -2.37 11.43 8.90
N TYR A 42 -3.48 10.69 8.90
CA TYR A 42 -3.90 9.84 7.80
C TYR A 42 -5.23 10.32 7.23
N CYS A 43 -5.39 10.25 5.92
CA CYS A 43 -6.65 10.55 5.25
C CYS A 43 -7.70 9.46 5.49
N PHE A 44 -7.26 8.20 5.56
CA PHE A 44 -8.12 7.05 5.81
C PHE A 44 -7.79 6.42 7.16
N THR A 45 -8.81 5.98 7.89
CA THR A 45 -8.64 5.24 9.15
C THR A 45 -7.86 3.95 8.91
N LEU A 46 -7.38 3.31 9.98
CA LEU A 46 -6.72 2.00 9.86
C LEU A 46 -7.66 0.97 9.21
N ASP A 47 -8.91 0.92 9.68
CA ASP A 47 -9.92 -0.04 9.18
C ASP A 47 -10.23 0.18 7.70
N GLU A 48 -10.40 1.45 7.25
CA GLU A 48 -10.60 1.77 5.83
C GLU A 48 -9.41 1.32 4.96
N ARG A 49 -8.18 1.45 5.46
CA ARG A 49 -6.97 1.03 4.74
C ARG A 49 -6.80 -0.48 4.70
N LEU A 50 -7.13 -1.17 5.80
CA LEU A 50 -7.17 -2.64 5.86
C LEU A 50 -8.19 -3.18 4.86
N GLU A 51 -9.43 -2.69 4.91
CA GLU A 51 -10.49 -3.09 3.99
C GLU A 51 -10.07 -2.91 2.51
N MET A 52 -9.48 -1.76 2.16
CA MET A 52 -8.97 -1.54 0.80
C MET A 52 -7.91 -2.56 0.40
N LEU A 53 -6.94 -2.86 1.28
CA LEU A 53 -5.89 -3.82 0.99
C LEU A 53 -6.42 -5.26 0.92
N GLU A 54 -7.32 -5.65 1.80
CA GLU A 54 -7.95 -6.97 1.79
C GLU A 54 -8.70 -7.21 0.48
N GLU A 55 -9.50 -6.23 0.02
CA GLU A 55 -10.18 -6.30 -1.28
C GLU A 55 -9.19 -6.40 -2.44
N LEU A 56 -8.06 -5.66 -2.40
CA LEU A 56 -7.02 -5.70 -3.44
C LEU A 56 -6.24 -7.02 -3.44
N CYS A 57 -6.13 -7.67 -2.29
CA CYS A 57 -5.34 -8.89 -2.14
C CYS A 57 -6.17 -10.18 -2.28
N ILE A 58 -7.48 -10.10 -2.40
CA ILE A 58 -8.42 -11.26 -2.40
C ILE A 58 -8.08 -12.34 -3.46
N HIS A 59 -7.41 -11.96 -4.54
CA HIS A 59 -7.03 -12.87 -5.62
C HIS A 59 -5.64 -13.50 -5.46
N PHE A 60 -4.95 -13.25 -4.35
CA PHE A 60 -3.62 -13.79 -4.07
C PHE A 60 -3.71 -14.77 -2.90
N ASP A 61 -3.70 -16.06 -3.15
CA ASP A 61 -3.87 -17.11 -2.13
C ASP A 61 -2.77 -17.11 -1.06
N ASN A 62 -1.59 -16.54 -1.37
CA ASN A 62 -0.42 -16.52 -0.50
C ASN A 62 -0.14 -15.14 0.13
N VAL A 63 -1.06 -14.17 -0.03
CA VAL A 63 -0.93 -12.83 0.54
C VAL A 63 -1.81 -12.70 1.78
N GLU A 64 -1.23 -12.19 2.85
CA GLU A 64 -1.94 -11.89 4.10
C GLU A 64 -1.78 -10.41 4.44
N VAL A 65 -2.90 -9.71 4.63
CA VAL A 65 -2.92 -8.30 5.06
C VAL A 65 -2.88 -8.24 6.58
N VAL A 66 -1.94 -7.47 7.10
CA VAL A 66 -1.72 -7.32 8.54
C VAL A 66 -1.42 -5.87 8.89
N HIS A 67 -1.43 -5.54 10.19
CA HIS A 67 -0.96 -4.24 10.66
C HIS A 67 -0.03 -4.37 11.86
N TYR A 68 0.76 -3.35 12.11
CA TYR A 68 1.60 -3.25 13.30
C TYR A 68 1.73 -1.79 13.76
N GLU A 69 1.89 -1.61 15.06
CA GLU A 69 2.03 -0.31 15.71
C GLU A 69 3.21 -0.30 16.67
N ASN A 70 3.82 0.87 16.84
CA ASN A 70 4.84 1.10 17.86
C ASN A 70 6.04 0.11 17.83
N LYS A 71 6.36 -0.43 16.64
CA LYS A 71 7.48 -1.35 16.41
C LYS A 71 8.27 -0.94 15.17
N PHE A 72 9.54 -1.25 15.16
CA PHE A 72 10.31 -1.21 13.91
C PHE A 72 9.83 -2.33 12.98
N LEU A 73 9.76 -2.02 11.68
CA LEU A 73 9.35 -2.99 10.66
C LEU A 73 10.14 -4.29 10.75
N VAL A 74 11.46 -4.20 10.92
CA VAL A 74 12.33 -5.38 11.01
C VAL A 74 11.98 -6.28 12.19
N LYS A 75 11.59 -5.71 13.35
CA LYS A 75 11.16 -6.48 14.52
C LYS A 75 9.79 -7.10 14.34
N PHE A 76 8.92 -6.45 13.61
CA PHE A 76 7.65 -7.05 13.22
C PHE A 76 7.88 -8.19 12.21
N ALA A 77 8.74 -7.98 11.22
CA ALA A 77 9.11 -9.01 10.25
C ALA A 77 9.68 -10.28 10.92
N GLU A 78 10.57 -10.12 11.92
CA GLU A 78 11.05 -11.25 12.74
C GLU A 78 9.88 -11.99 13.43
N SER A 79 8.93 -11.25 14.00
CA SER A 79 7.82 -11.84 14.77
C SER A 79 6.85 -12.67 13.90
N VAL A 80 6.79 -12.40 12.59
CA VAL A 80 5.95 -13.16 11.63
C VAL A 80 6.78 -14.17 10.82
N GLY A 81 8.07 -14.33 11.13
CA GLY A 81 8.96 -15.28 10.47
C GLY A 81 9.32 -14.91 9.04
N ALA A 82 9.29 -13.61 8.69
CA ALA A 82 9.68 -13.16 7.36
C ALA A 82 11.20 -13.25 7.16
N ASP A 83 11.61 -13.72 5.99
CA ASP A 83 13.02 -13.80 5.55
C ASP A 83 13.44 -12.46 4.89
N TYR A 84 12.49 -11.77 4.25
CA TYR A 84 12.76 -10.61 3.41
C TYR A 84 11.78 -9.47 3.65
N ILE A 85 12.31 -8.24 3.68
CA ILE A 85 11.54 -7.01 3.54
C ILE A 85 11.63 -6.56 2.07
N LEU A 86 10.49 -6.49 1.37
CA LEU A 86 10.41 -5.97 0.00
C LEU A 86 10.14 -4.46 0.04
N ARG A 87 10.89 -3.68 -0.75
CA ARG A 87 10.72 -2.23 -0.87
C ARG A 87 10.66 -1.82 -2.33
N GLY A 88 9.65 -1.02 -2.69
CA GLY A 88 9.53 -0.41 -4.01
C GLY A 88 10.44 0.82 -4.13
N ILE A 89 11.18 0.92 -5.24
CA ILE A 89 12.04 2.06 -5.58
C ILE A 89 11.52 2.68 -6.87
N ARG A 90 11.18 3.96 -6.85
CA ARG A 90 10.71 4.70 -8.03
C ARG A 90 11.79 5.61 -8.59
N ASN A 91 12.59 6.18 -7.69
CA ASN A 91 13.60 7.17 -8.03
C ASN A 91 14.78 7.13 -7.03
N GLU A 92 15.77 7.99 -7.29
CA GLU A 92 16.98 8.06 -6.47
C GLU A 92 16.71 8.48 -5.01
N LYS A 93 15.71 9.32 -4.76
CA LYS A 93 15.34 9.74 -3.40
C LYS A 93 14.80 8.56 -2.60
N ASP A 94 13.92 7.75 -3.21
CA ASP A 94 13.42 6.52 -2.59
C ASP A 94 14.59 5.58 -2.26
N TYR A 95 15.50 5.36 -3.23
CA TYR A 95 16.67 4.51 -3.02
C TYR A 95 17.56 5.00 -1.87
N THR A 96 17.85 6.29 -1.83
CA THR A 96 18.72 6.87 -0.80
C THR A 96 18.09 6.70 0.60
N TYR A 97 16.79 6.93 0.72
CA TYR A 97 16.06 6.73 1.98
C TYR A 97 16.03 5.25 2.38
N GLU A 98 15.63 4.37 1.49
CA GLU A 98 15.47 2.93 1.77
C GLU A 98 16.81 2.25 2.03
N ARG A 99 17.90 2.69 1.38
CA ARG A 99 19.25 2.24 1.69
C ARG A 99 19.64 2.61 3.13
N GLY A 100 19.33 3.83 3.57
CA GLY A 100 19.54 4.24 4.96
C GLY A 100 18.77 3.36 5.94
N MET A 101 17.49 3.12 5.66
CA MET A 101 16.65 2.23 6.48
C MET A 101 17.15 0.78 6.51
N ARG A 102 17.68 0.28 5.39
CA ARG A 102 18.31 -1.06 5.34
C ARG A 102 19.49 -1.16 6.30
N TYR A 103 20.35 -0.14 6.40
CA TYR A 103 21.46 -0.13 7.35
C TYR A 103 20.97 -0.08 8.80
N VAL A 104 19.98 0.74 9.10
CA VAL A 104 19.36 0.78 10.44
C VAL A 104 18.76 -0.58 10.81
N ASN A 105 18.04 -1.22 9.89
CA ASN A 105 17.48 -2.56 10.10
C ASN A 105 18.59 -3.59 10.32
N GLY A 106 19.69 -3.54 9.54
CA GLY A 106 20.83 -4.44 9.67
C GLY A 106 21.59 -4.32 11.00
N ASN A 107 21.49 -3.18 11.69
CA ASN A 107 22.01 -3.03 13.05
C ASN A 107 21.13 -3.72 14.11
N MET A 108 19.87 -4.02 13.79
CA MET A 108 18.92 -4.64 14.71
C MET A 108 18.82 -6.16 14.53
N THR A 109 19.09 -6.66 13.32
CA THR A 109 19.08 -8.09 12.99
C THR A 109 19.91 -8.35 11.73
N ASP A 110 20.53 -9.50 11.66
CA ASP A 110 21.25 -10.01 10.49
C ASP A 110 20.46 -11.08 9.72
N THR A 111 19.33 -11.51 10.26
CA THR A 111 18.51 -12.60 9.70
C THR A 111 17.59 -12.15 8.57
N ILE A 112 17.17 -10.87 8.55
CA ILE A 112 16.22 -10.36 7.56
C ILE A 112 16.93 -9.52 6.49
N GLN A 113 16.75 -9.89 5.24
CA GLN A 113 17.33 -9.16 4.11
C GLN A 113 16.31 -8.18 3.49
N THR A 114 16.81 -7.06 2.98
CA THR A 114 15.96 -6.11 2.23
C THR A 114 16.17 -6.31 0.73
N LEU A 115 15.08 -6.51 0.00
CA LEU A 115 15.04 -6.55 -1.45
C LEU A 115 14.46 -5.24 -2.00
N PHE A 116 15.16 -4.64 -2.94
CA PHE A 116 14.71 -3.46 -3.66
C PHE A 116 14.15 -3.84 -5.01
N MET A 117 12.95 -3.35 -5.31
CA MET A 117 12.28 -3.60 -6.58
C MET A 117 12.01 -2.28 -7.29
N MET A 118 12.56 -2.13 -8.49
CA MET A 118 12.33 -0.95 -9.32
C MET A 118 10.93 -0.98 -9.93
N SER A 119 10.17 0.10 -9.71
CA SER A 119 8.88 0.28 -10.34
C SER A 119 9.01 0.46 -11.86
N PRO A 120 8.07 -0.07 -12.66
CA PRO A 120 8.06 0.19 -14.10
C PRO A 120 7.81 1.67 -14.38
N ARG A 121 8.26 2.14 -15.54
CA ARG A 121 8.28 3.56 -15.89
C ARG A 121 6.92 4.26 -15.75
N TYR A 122 5.84 3.58 -16.07
CA TYR A 122 4.48 4.14 -16.00
C TYR A 122 3.93 4.30 -14.56
N LEU A 123 4.64 3.77 -13.55
CA LEU A 123 4.26 3.89 -12.12
C LEU A 123 5.24 4.76 -11.31
N VAL A 124 6.27 5.31 -11.93
CA VAL A 124 7.35 6.04 -11.22
C VAL A 124 6.82 7.24 -10.46
N GLU A 125 5.85 7.96 -11.01
CA GLU A 125 5.27 9.15 -10.37
C GLU A 125 4.12 8.82 -9.41
N VAL A 126 3.62 7.57 -9.41
CA VAL A 126 2.44 7.19 -8.63
C VAL A 126 2.79 7.06 -7.15
N SER A 127 2.15 7.87 -6.31
CA SER A 127 2.32 7.83 -4.85
C SER A 127 1.07 8.29 -4.12
N SER A 128 0.88 7.84 -2.87
CA SER A 128 -0.22 8.31 -2.03
C SER A 128 -0.18 9.82 -1.80
N SER A 129 1.00 10.41 -1.72
CA SER A 129 1.15 11.87 -1.55
C SER A 129 0.69 12.64 -2.78
N LEU A 130 1.03 12.14 -4.00
CA LEU A 130 0.51 12.71 -5.24
C LEU A 130 -1.01 12.65 -5.26
N ILE A 131 -1.59 11.47 -4.99
CA ILE A 131 -3.04 11.26 -5.00
C ILE A 131 -3.74 12.21 -4.03
N LYS A 132 -3.24 12.36 -2.81
CA LYS A 132 -3.80 13.30 -1.82
C LYS A 132 -3.70 14.75 -2.26
N GLY A 133 -2.61 15.12 -2.93
CA GLY A 133 -2.41 16.48 -3.43
C GLY A 133 -3.33 16.86 -4.60
N LEU A 134 -3.91 15.90 -5.30
CA LEU A 134 -4.85 16.14 -6.41
C LEU A 134 -6.28 16.37 -5.92
N VAL A 135 -6.66 15.83 -4.76
CA VAL A 135 -8.02 15.93 -4.21
C VAL A 135 -8.41 17.40 -4.00
N GLY A 136 -9.58 17.78 -4.48
CA GLY A 136 -10.14 19.13 -4.37
C GLY A 136 -9.77 20.08 -5.51
N SER A 137 -8.94 19.65 -6.47
CA SER A 137 -8.76 20.36 -7.74
C SER A 137 -9.92 20.08 -8.70
N ASP A 138 -10.14 20.95 -9.69
CA ASP A 138 -11.15 20.72 -10.71
C ASP A 138 -10.87 19.39 -11.44
N ASP A 139 -11.91 18.58 -11.65
CA ASP A 139 -11.87 17.28 -12.34
C ASP A 139 -10.89 16.25 -11.71
N TRP A 140 -10.53 16.42 -10.44
CA TRP A 140 -9.57 15.51 -9.75
C TRP A 140 -10.00 14.04 -9.81
N GLU A 141 -11.29 13.76 -9.82
CA GLU A 141 -11.84 12.41 -9.87
C GLU A 141 -11.38 11.65 -11.12
N GLN A 142 -11.38 12.32 -12.28
CA GLN A 142 -10.97 11.73 -13.54
C GLN A 142 -9.46 11.43 -13.54
N VAL A 143 -8.68 12.35 -12.99
CA VAL A 143 -7.22 12.21 -12.92
C VAL A 143 -6.81 11.11 -11.96
N VAL A 144 -7.37 11.08 -10.76
CA VAL A 144 -7.03 10.09 -9.71
C VAL A 144 -7.37 8.67 -10.13
N ARG A 145 -8.43 8.48 -10.93
CA ARG A 145 -8.84 7.16 -11.43
C ARG A 145 -7.74 6.40 -12.16
N GLU A 146 -6.82 7.08 -12.82
CA GLU A 146 -5.71 6.46 -13.54
C GLU A 146 -4.62 5.90 -12.61
N TYR A 147 -4.54 6.40 -11.38
CA TYR A 147 -3.43 6.13 -10.46
C TYR A 147 -3.78 5.17 -9.32
N VAL A 148 -5.07 4.91 -9.11
CA VAL A 148 -5.54 4.03 -8.03
C VAL A 148 -6.40 2.89 -8.56
N PRO A 149 -6.44 1.73 -7.89
CA PRO A 149 -7.38 0.67 -8.21
C PRO A 149 -8.84 1.12 -8.03
N ASP A 150 -9.78 0.51 -8.76
CA ASP A 150 -11.20 0.88 -8.70
C ASP A 150 -11.78 0.87 -7.28
N THR A 151 -11.47 -0.12 -6.47
CA THR A 151 -11.86 -0.18 -5.05
C THR A 151 -11.47 1.09 -4.29
N VAL A 152 -10.22 1.52 -4.45
CA VAL A 152 -9.68 2.72 -3.79
C VAL A 152 -10.34 3.97 -4.37
N TYR A 153 -10.53 4.03 -5.68
CA TYR A 153 -11.20 5.13 -6.36
C TYR A 153 -12.59 5.40 -5.79
N TYR A 154 -13.41 4.36 -5.65
CA TYR A 154 -14.77 4.51 -5.07
C TYR A 154 -14.74 4.94 -3.59
N LYS A 155 -13.79 4.46 -2.80
CA LYS A 155 -13.61 4.93 -1.41
C LYS A 155 -13.22 6.42 -1.37
N MET A 156 -12.37 6.87 -2.29
CA MET A 156 -12.00 8.29 -2.42
C MET A 156 -13.19 9.16 -2.84
N LEU A 157 -13.97 8.74 -3.83
CA LEU A 157 -15.18 9.45 -4.24
C LEU A 157 -16.18 9.60 -3.08
N ASN A 158 -16.38 8.52 -2.33
CA ASN A 158 -17.29 8.54 -1.17
C ASN A 158 -16.80 9.51 -0.08
N LYS A 159 -15.49 9.59 0.13
CA LYS A 159 -14.91 10.40 1.20
C LYS A 159 -14.74 11.88 0.82
N PHE A 160 -14.38 12.17 -0.42
CA PHE A 160 -13.96 13.50 -0.85
C PHE A 160 -14.82 14.10 -1.96
N GLY A 161 -15.56 13.27 -2.72
CA GLY A 161 -16.33 13.71 -3.87
C GLY A 161 -17.70 14.32 -3.55
N GLY A 162 -18.11 14.36 -2.29
CA GLY A 162 -19.45 14.82 -1.89
C GLY A 162 -20.61 13.98 -2.43
N ILE A 163 -20.32 12.83 -3.03
CA ILE A 163 -21.33 11.93 -3.63
C ILE A 163 -21.57 10.76 -2.67
N ASP A 164 -22.77 10.65 -2.17
CA ASP A 164 -23.22 9.47 -1.41
C ASP A 164 -23.40 8.25 -2.36
N LEU A 165 -22.31 7.50 -2.56
CA LEU A 165 -22.32 6.30 -3.41
C LEU A 165 -23.12 5.13 -2.81
N SER A 166 -23.59 5.22 -1.57
CA SER A 166 -24.48 4.21 -0.97
C SER A 166 -25.79 4.11 -1.76
N ARG A 167 -26.24 5.22 -2.34
CA ARG A 167 -27.42 5.27 -3.24
C ARG A 167 -27.14 4.68 -4.62
N ALA A 168 -25.94 4.90 -5.18
CA ALA A 168 -25.61 4.43 -6.55
C ALA A 168 -25.46 2.90 -6.62
N ARG A 169 -24.88 2.26 -5.59
CA ARG A 169 -24.81 0.77 -5.49
C ARG A 169 -26.19 0.13 -5.40
N LYS A 170 -27.14 0.74 -4.68
CA LYS A 170 -28.51 0.21 -4.54
C LYS A 170 -29.26 0.20 -5.88
N THR A 171 -29.11 1.26 -6.66
CA THR A 171 -29.76 1.41 -7.98
C THR A 171 -29.14 0.48 -9.05
N ALA A 172 -27.86 0.10 -8.92
CA ALA A 172 -27.23 -0.85 -9.85
C ALA A 172 -27.63 -2.31 -9.57
N LEU A 173 -27.85 -2.66 -8.30
CA LEU A 173 -28.30 -4.01 -7.89
C LEU A 173 -29.82 -4.24 -8.13
N GLU A 174 -30.62 -3.19 -8.21
CA GLU A 174 -32.06 -3.27 -8.52
C GLU A 174 -32.36 -3.40 -10.04
N LYS A 175 -31.34 -3.36 -10.90
CA LYS A 175 -31.45 -3.46 -12.37
C LYS A 175 -30.92 -4.79 -12.95
N ILE A 176 -30.55 -5.76 -12.09
CA ILE A 176 -30.19 -7.13 -12.47
C ILE A 176 -31.31 -8.09 -12.01
#